data_aa14a1dbd94210edc084c2211d1fc991
#
_entry.id   aa14a1dbd94210edc084c2211d1fc991
#
_cell.length_a   1.000
_cell.length_b   1.000
_cell.length_c   1.000
_cell.angle_alpha   90.00
_cell.angle_beta   90.00
_cell.angle_gamma   90.00
#
_symmetry.space_group_name_H-M   'P 1'
#
loop_
_entity.id
_entity.type
_entity.pdbx_description
1 polymer ?
#
loop_
_entity_poly.entity_id
_entity_poly.type
_entity_poly.pdbx_seq_one_letter_code
_entity_poly.pdbx_strand_id
1 'polypeptide(L)'
;MTINYPSIILVRPQLPENIGMVARAMNNFGLNDLIVVSPRENWLNNKTINAAKKANSIIKNIKVFSSLEDAISNFTYVIATTNRKRYLEKKSTSDFKYLKNKINTYKKTAILFGPENSGLSNEDLNLADIIFSIKTSNQSNSLNLSHAVSVLCY
;
A
#
# COMPACT_ATOMS: atom_id res chain seq x y z
N MET A 1 14.63 6.18 -20.16
CA MET A 1 13.30 5.85 -19.63
C MET A 1 13.21 6.24 -18.19
N THR A 2 12.30 7.10 -17.84
CA THR A 2 12.03 7.42 -16.44
C THR A 2 11.22 6.27 -15.83
N ILE A 3 11.75 5.61 -14.81
CA ILE A 3 11.01 4.60 -14.07
C ILE A 3 9.91 5.33 -13.28
N ASN A 4 8.67 4.96 -13.51
CA ASN A 4 7.54 5.51 -12.78
C ASN A 4 7.25 4.62 -11.57
N TYR A 5 7.56 5.11 -10.36
CA TYR A 5 7.26 4.41 -9.13
C TYR A 5 5.86 4.77 -8.62
N PRO A 6 5.07 3.79 -8.18
CA PRO A 6 3.80 4.08 -7.54
C PRO A 6 4.00 4.64 -6.13
N SER A 7 3.03 5.39 -5.65
CA SER A 7 2.93 5.74 -4.24
C SER A 7 2.30 4.59 -3.46
N ILE A 8 2.79 4.34 -2.25
CA ILE A 8 2.22 3.34 -1.34
C ILE A 8 1.31 4.06 -0.35
N ILE A 9 0.09 3.60 -0.21
CA ILE A 9 -0.90 4.16 0.73
C ILE A 9 -1.31 3.08 1.74
N LEU A 10 -1.03 3.33 3.00
CA LEU A 10 -1.48 2.51 4.12
C LEU A 10 -2.79 3.08 4.67
N VAL A 11 -3.86 2.31 4.60
CA VAL A 11 -5.18 2.72 5.04
C VAL A 11 -5.44 2.18 6.44
N ARG A 12 -5.60 3.08 7.41
CA ARG A 12 -5.85 2.78 8.83
C ARG A 12 -4.87 1.75 9.43
N PRO A 13 -3.54 1.93 9.26
CA PRO A 13 -2.57 1.01 9.83
C PRO A 13 -2.71 0.94 11.35
N GLN A 14 -2.61 -0.26 11.91
CA GLN A 14 -2.86 -0.53 13.32
C GLN A 14 -1.60 -0.51 14.18
N LEU A 15 -0.49 -0.98 13.65
CA LEU A 15 0.76 -1.15 14.38
C LEU A 15 1.83 -0.17 13.88
N PRO A 16 2.39 0.67 14.77
CA PRO A 16 3.44 1.63 14.41
C PRO A 16 4.67 0.97 13.76
N GLU A 17 5.08 -0.18 14.26
CA GLU A 17 6.21 -0.95 13.71
C GLU A 17 5.98 -1.39 12.26
N ASN A 18 4.74 -1.66 11.86
CA ASN A 18 4.43 -2.04 10.47
C ASN A 18 4.65 -0.87 9.51
N ILE A 19 4.36 0.35 9.92
CA ILE A 19 4.65 1.55 9.11
C ILE A 19 6.16 1.67 8.87
N GLY A 20 6.95 1.48 9.92
CA GLY A 20 8.41 1.47 9.81
C GLY A 20 8.95 0.38 8.91
N MET A 21 8.42 -0.85 9.04
CA MET A 21 8.81 -1.98 8.19
C MET A 21 8.42 -1.77 6.72
N VAL A 22 7.27 -1.15 6.45
CA VAL A 22 6.86 -0.77 5.09
C VAL A 22 7.83 0.25 4.51
N ALA A 23 8.18 1.30 5.24
CA ALA A 23 9.16 2.27 4.78
C ALA A 23 10.51 1.61 4.46
N ARG A 24 10.95 0.65 5.28
CA ARG A 24 12.17 -0.12 5.03
C ARG A 24 12.07 -0.96 3.75
N ALA A 25 10.95 -1.64 3.53
CA ALA A 25 10.71 -2.41 2.30
C ALA A 25 10.75 -1.51 1.07
N MET A 26 10.07 -0.37 1.11
CA MET A 26 10.08 0.61 0.01
C MET A 26 11.49 1.11 -0.30
N ASN A 27 12.25 1.46 0.74
CA ASN A 27 13.63 1.93 0.58
C ASN A 27 14.54 0.92 -0.11
N ASN A 28 14.35 -0.37 0.14
CA ASN A 28 15.12 -1.44 -0.50
C ASN A 28 14.90 -1.50 -2.02
N PHE A 29 13.76 -1.05 -2.50
CA PHE A 29 13.39 -1.09 -3.92
C PHE A 29 13.36 0.31 -4.57
N GLY A 30 13.80 1.34 -3.87
CA GLY A 30 13.90 2.70 -4.39
C GLY A 30 12.59 3.50 -4.43
N LEU A 31 11.53 3.01 -3.78
CA LEU A 31 10.29 3.77 -3.60
C LEU A 31 10.43 4.69 -2.38
N ASN A 32 9.87 5.89 -2.46
CA ASN A 32 10.00 6.89 -1.40
C ASN A 32 8.71 7.65 -1.05
N ASP A 33 7.64 7.50 -1.82
CA ASP A 33 6.37 8.20 -1.56
C ASP A 33 5.41 7.30 -0.77
N LEU A 34 5.42 7.50 0.55
CA LEU A 34 4.55 6.80 1.51
C LEU A 34 3.48 7.75 2.04
N ILE A 35 2.24 7.32 1.93
CA ILE A 35 1.05 8.01 2.42
C ILE A 35 0.37 7.14 3.46
N VAL A 36 -0.13 7.76 4.53
CA VAL A 36 -0.86 7.08 5.59
C VAL A 36 -2.21 7.77 5.77
N VAL A 37 -3.28 6.97 5.78
CA VAL A 37 -4.66 7.44 5.95
C VAL A 37 -5.17 7.00 7.31
N SER A 38 -5.63 7.95 8.12
CA SER A 38 -6.22 7.70 9.45
C SER A 38 -5.43 6.70 10.30
N PRO A 39 -4.14 6.92 10.55
CA PRO A 39 -3.36 6.05 11.43
C PRO A 39 -3.88 6.14 12.86
N ARG A 40 -3.58 5.13 13.67
CA ARG A 40 -3.82 5.20 15.12
C ARG A 40 -3.04 6.35 15.75
N GLU A 41 -3.57 6.87 16.85
CA GLU A 41 -2.83 7.85 17.67
C GLU A 41 -1.45 7.33 18.06
N ASN A 42 -0.48 8.23 18.11
CA ASN A 42 0.92 7.92 18.43
C ASN A 42 1.60 6.90 17.48
N TRP A 43 1.15 6.83 16.24
CA TRP A 43 1.77 5.96 15.24
C TRP A 43 3.23 6.33 14.95
N LEU A 44 3.60 7.60 15.05
CA LEU A 44 4.97 8.08 14.89
C LEU A 44 5.69 8.06 16.24
N ASN A 45 6.22 6.92 16.61
CA ASN A 45 6.93 6.69 17.87
C ASN A 45 8.23 5.91 17.63
N ASN A 46 8.92 5.57 18.71
CA ASN A 46 10.19 4.84 18.64
C ASN A 46 10.07 3.49 17.93
N LYS A 47 8.92 2.80 18.02
CA LYS A 47 8.70 1.53 17.32
C LYS A 47 8.70 1.73 15.80
N THR A 48 8.06 2.79 15.30
CA THR A 48 8.07 3.17 13.89
C THR A 48 9.48 3.46 13.41
N ILE A 49 10.20 4.31 14.14
CA ILE A 49 11.56 4.76 13.79
C ILE A 49 12.53 3.58 13.81
N ASN A 50 12.48 2.76 14.86
CA ASN A 50 13.36 1.60 15.01
C ASN A 50 13.12 0.55 13.92
N ALA A 51 11.87 0.32 13.54
CA ALA A 51 11.51 -0.62 12.47
C ALA A 51 11.93 -0.11 11.08
N ALA A 52 11.94 1.19 10.85
CA ALA A 52 12.32 1.79 9.58
C ALA A 52 13.83 1.68 9.28
N LYS A 53 14.69 1.54 10.30
CA LYS A 53 16.15 1.43 10.15
C LYS A 53 16.72 2.60 9.33
N LYS A 54 17.27 2.31 8.15
CA LYS A 54 17.85 3.32 7.24
C LYS A 54 16.82 4.13 6.43
N ALA A 55 15.53 3.79 6.56
CA ALA A 55 14.43 4.43 5.82
C ALA A 55 13.83 5.65 6.54
N ASN A 56 14.55 6.27 7.45
CA ASN A 56 14.06 7.44 8.21
C ASN A 56 13.68 8.63 7.32
N SER A 57 14.30 8.79 6.16
CA SER A 57 13.91 9.85 5.20
C SER A 57 12.50 9.65 4.68
N ILE A 58 12.07 8.40 4.44
CA ILE A 58 10.70 8.09 4.05
C ILE A 58 9.74 8.44 5.20
N ILE A 59 10.07 8.04 6.44
CA ILE A 59 9.24 8.35 7.63
C ILE A 59 9.05 9.85 7.80
N LYS A 60 10.10 10.66 7.65
CA LYS A 60 10.03 12.12 7.79
C LYS A 60 9.15 12.79 6.73
N ASN A 61 9.01 12.19 5.57
CA ASN A 61 8.26 12.72 4.44
C ASN A 61 6.86 12.08 4.27
N ILE A 62 6.41 11.26 5.21
CA ILE A 62 5.07 10.68 5.18
C ILE A 62 4.02 11.79 5.14
N LYS A 63 3.11 11.68 4.17
CA LYS A 63 1.90 12.51 4.10
C LYS A 63 0.78 11.78 4.83
N VAL A 64 0.06 12.49 5.69
CA VAL A 64 -1.04 11.93 6.47
C VAL A 64 -2.35 12.58 6.04
N PHE A 65 -3.36 11.76 5.77
CA PHE A 65 -4.71 12.20 5.43
C PHE A 65 -5.73 11.61 6.39
N SER A 66 -6.81 12.32 6.61
CA SER A 66 -7.93 11.85 7.45
C SER A 66 -8.93 10.98 6.67
N SER A 67 -8.94 11.05 5.34
CA SER A 67 -9.80 10.24 4.47
C SER A 67 -9.04 9.66 3.30
N LEU A 68 -9.49 8.49 2.83
CA LEU A 68 -8.92 7.85 1.64
C LEU A 68 -9.23 8.66 0.37
N GLU A 69 -10.42 9.24 0.29
CA GLU A 69 -10.85 10.08 -0.82
C GLU A 69 -9.87 11.24 -1.06
N ASP A 70 -9.50 11.95 0.01
CA ASP A 70 -8.54 13.03 -0.06
C ASP A 70 -7.14 12.54 -0.44
N ALA A 71 -6.72 11.43 0.13
CA ALA A 71 -5.40 10.85 -0.14
C ALA A 71 -5.21 10.47 -1.62
N ILE A 72 -6.27 9.99 -2.28
CA ILE A 72 -6.20 9.53 -3.69
C ILE A 72 -6.61 10.59 -4.71
N SER A 73 -7.05 11.75 -4.29
CA SER A 73 -7.63 12.78 -5.17
C SER A 73 -6.73 13.22 -6.34
N ASN A 74 -5.42 13.14 -6.17
CA ASN A 74 -4.44 13.53 -7.19
C ASN A 74 -3.87 12.34 -8.00
N PHE A 75 -4.35 11.13 -7.77
CA PHE A 75 -3.90 9.94 -8.49
C PHE A 75 -4.78 9.68 -9.71
N THR A 76 -4.16 9.23 -10.79
CA THR A 76 -4.84 8.92 -12.06
C THR A 76 -5.20 7.45 -12.18
N TYR A 77 -4.57 6.60 -11.37
CA TYR A 77 -4.87 5.17 -11.31
C TYR A 77 -4.63 4.63 -9.90
N VAL A 78 -5.63 3.97 -9.34
CA VAL A 78 -5.61 3.47 -7.97
C VAL A 78 -5.81 1.96 -7.97
N ILE A 79 -4.86 1.25 -7.37
CA ILE A 79 -4.83 -0.21 -7.26
C ILE A 79 -5.09 -0.56 -5.80
N ALA A 80 -6.13 -1.33 -5.51
CA ALA A 80 -6.40 -1.84 -4.18
C ALA A 80 -5.90 -3.27 -4.04
N THR A 81 -5.23 -3.58 -2.94
CA THR A 81 -4.76 -4.94 -2.65
C THR A 81 -5.70 -5.65 -1.68
N THR A 82 -6.04 -6.90 -1.97
CA THR A 82 -6.78 -7.77 -1.05
C THR A 82 -6.54 -9.24 -1.39
N ASN A 83 -6.50 -10.08 -0.37
CA ASN A 83 -6.52 -11.54 -0.52
C ASN A 83 -7.88 -12.15 -0.22
N ARG A 84 -8.83 -11.34 0.25
CA ARG A 84 -10.19 -11.82 0.53
C ARG A 84 -11.01 -11.91 -0.75
N LYS A 85 -11.69 -13.02 -0.94
CA LYS A 85 -12.73 -13.12 -1.97
C LYS A 85 -13.87 -12.16 -1.60
N ARG A 86 -14.11 -11.16 -2.43
CA ARG A 86 -15.18 -10.17 -2.26
C ARG A 86 -16.16 -10.31 -3.42
N TYR A 87 -17.44 -10.29 -3.13
CA TYR A 87 -18.50 -10.24 -4.13
C TYR A 87 -18.69 -8.79 -4.60
N LEU A 88 -17.69 -8.26 -5.30
CA LEU A 88 -17.75 -6.93 -5.88
C LEU A 88 -17.67 -7.05 -7.40
N GLU A 89 -18.51 -6.30 -8.09
CA GLU A 89 -18.48 -6.14 -9.55
C GLU A 89 -17.32 -5.25 -10.01
N LYS A 90 -16.12 -5.55 -9.51
CA LYS A 90 -14.93 -4.78 -9.85
C LYS A 90 -13.88 -5.70 -10.47
N LYS A 91 -13.23 -5.20 -11.51
CA LYS A 91 -12.13 -5.90 -12.18
C LYS A 91 -11.05 -6.26 -11.17
N SER A 92 -10.62 -7.51 -11.18
CA SER A 92 -9.55 -8.01 -10.34
C SER A 92 -8.52 -8.78 -11.17
N THR A 93 -7.28 -8.76 -10.72
CA THR A 93 -6.17 -9.48 -11.36
C THR A 93 -5.16 -9.93 -10.32
N SER A 94 -4.36 -10.93 -10.66
CA SER A 94 -3.14 -11.34 -9.95
C SER A 94 -1.93 -11.35 -10.90
N ASP A 95 -2.06 -10.74 -12.06
CA ASP A 95 -1.01 -10.68 -13.08
C ASP A 95 -0.11 -9.46 -12.85
N PHE A 96 1.11 -9.71 -12.40
CA PHE A 96 2.13 -8.66 -12.17
C PHE A 96 2.53 -7.93 -13.46
N LYS A 97 2.54 -8.60 -14.60
CA LYS A 97 2.85 -7.95 -15.89
C LYS A 97 1.78 -6.92 -16.25
N TYR A 98 0.52 -7.27 -16.04
CA TYR A 98 -0.60 -6.34 -16.20
C TYR A 98 -0.45 -5.13 -15.28
N LEU A 99 -0.15 -5.37 -14.00
CA LEU A 99 0.05 -4.32 -13.00
C LEU A 99 1.17 -3.36 -13.41
N LYS A 100 2.33 -3.91 -13.77
CA LYS A 100 3.50 -3.14 -14.22
C LYS A 100 3.17 -2.27 -15.44
N ASN A 101 2.44 -2.80 -16.41
CA ASN A 101 2.02 -2.05 -17.58
C ASN A 101 1.13 -0.86 -17.20
N LYS A 102 0.21 -1.04 -16.25
CA LYS A 102 -0.65 0.04 -15.77
C LYS A 102 0.15 1.13 -15.03
N ILE A 103 1.06 0.75 -14.15
CA ILE A 103 1.95 1.70 -13.46
C ILE A 103 2.76 2.52 -14.46
N ASN A 104 3.28 1.91 -15.51
CA ASN A 104 4.05 2.61 -16.54
C ASN A 104 3.18 3.51 -17.43
N THR A 105 1.90 3.17 -17.62
CA THR A 105 0.97 3.92 -18.46
C THR A 105 0.46 5.19 -17.77
N TYR A 106 0.17 5.11 -16.48
CA TYR A 106 -0.41 6.21 -15.72
C TYR A 106 0.67 6.98 -14.96
N LYS A 107 0.65 8.32 -15.08
CA LYS A 107 1.69 9.19 -14.48
C LYS A 107 1.69 9.17 -12.94
N LYS A 108 0.52 9.00 -12.33
CA LYS A 108 0.33 9.02 -10.87
C LYS A 108 -0.48 7.81 -10.45
N THR A 109 0.21 6.78 -10.02
CA THR A 109 -0.40 5.52 -9.58
C THR A 109 -0.24 5.35 -8.07
N ALA A 110 -1.29 4.93 -7.39
CA ALA A 110 -1.27 4.55 -5.99
C ALA A 110 -1.61 3.07 -5.79
N ILE A 111 -0.96 2.44 -4.83
CA ILE A 111 -1.28 1.08 -4.38
C ILE A 111 -1.72 1.15 -2.92
N LEU A 112 -2.96 0.69 -2.66
CA LEU A 112 -3.60 0.72 -1.35
C LEU A 112 -3.37 -0.61 -0.61
N PHE A 113 -3.02 -0.49 0.66
CA PHE A 113 -2.95 -1.61 1.60
C PHE A 113 -3.84 -1.31 2.81
N GLY A 114 -4.68 -2.25 3.20
CA GLY A 114 -5.60 -2.10 4.31
C GLY A 114 -5.01 -2.39 5.68
N PRO A 115 -5.82 -2.19 6.74
CA PRO A 115 -5.44 -2.55 8.10
C PRO A 115 -5.05 -4.02 8.22
N GLU A 116 -4.09 -4.31 9.07
CA GLU A 116 -3.49 -5.65 9.22
C GLU A 116 -4.51 -6.72 9.64
N ASN A 117 -5.50 -6.34 10.43
CA ASN A 117 -6.48 -7.27 10.99
C ASN A 117 -7.68 -7.53 10.06
N SER A 118 -8.08 -6.57 9.23
CA SER A 118 -9.33 -6.64 8.46
C SER A 118 -9.18 -6.44 6.95
N GLY A 119 -8.04 -5.88 6.49
CA GLY A 119 -7.86 -5.48 5.10
C GLY A 119 -8.73 -4.28 4.71
N LEU A 120 -8.73 -3.92 3.44
CA LEU A 120 -9.55 -2.85 2.89
C LEU A 120 -11.04 -3.20 3.00
N SER A 121 -11.86 -2.20 3.35
CA SER A 121 -13.31 -2.34 3.35
C SER A 121 -13.88 -2.34 1.93
N ASN A 122 -15.17 -2.68 1.78
CA ASN A 122 -15.83 -2.60 0.47
C ASN A 122 -15.87 -1.15 -0.05
N GLU A 123 -16.05 -0.18 0.83
CA GLU A 123 -16.00 1.26 0.47
C GLU A 123 -14.61 1.63 -0.04
N ASP A 124 -13.55 1.19 0.62
CA ASP A 124 -12.17 1.43 0.16
C ASP A 124 -11.94 0.82 -1.23
N LEU A 125 -12.37 -0.43 -1.43
CA LEU A 125 -12.23 -1.13 -2.70
C LEU A 125 -13.01 -0.45 -3.84
N ASN A 126 -14.16 0.15 -3.54
CA ASN A 126 -14.95 0.87 -4.52
C ASN A 126 -14.26 2.13 -5.05
N LEU A 127 -13.37 2.73 -4.28
CA LEU A 127 -12.59 3.89 -4.68
C LEU A 127 -11.43 3.57 -5.62
N ALA A 128 -11.05 2.30 -5.75
CA ALA A 128 -9.97 1.86 -6.62
C ALA A 128 -10.44 1.58 -8.05
N ASP A 129 -9.52 1.67 -9.01
CA ASP A 129 -9.78 1.32 -10.41
C ASP A 129 -9.71 -0.18 -10.63
N ILE A 130 -8.89 -0.89 -9.87
CA ILE A 130 -8.71 -2.33 -9.97
C ILE A 130 -8.35 -2.93 -8.62
N ILE A 131 -8.72 -4.20 -8.42
CA ILE A 131 -8.29 -5.01 -7.29
C ILE A 131 -7.14 -5.91 -7.73
N PHE A 132 -6.06 -5.90 -6.95
CA PHE A 132 -4.92 -6.79 -7.14
C PHE A 132 -4.81 -7.77 -5.98
N SER A 133 -4.68 -9.06 -6.29
CA SER A 133 -4.51 -10.11 -5.28
C SER A 133 -3.17 -10.81 -5.46
N ILE A 134 -2.36 -10.82 -4.40
CA ILE A 134 -1.13 -11.62 -4.35
C ILE A 134 -1.53 -13.07 -4.08
N LYS A 135 -1.17 -13.98 -4.99
CA LYS A 135 -1.42 -15.40 -4.79
C LYS A 135 -0.54 -15.93 -3.68
N THR A 136 -1.15 -16.51 -2.66
CA THR A 136 -0.47 -17.19 -1.55
C THR A 136 -0.84 -18.67 -1.53
N SER A 137 -0.15 -19.47 -0.71
CA SER A 137 -0.52 -20.87 -0.50
C SER A 137 -1.88 -21.00 0.18
N ASN A 138 -2.54 -22.14 -0.03
CA ASN A 138 -3.84 -22.42 0.60
C ASN A 138 -3.80 -22.48 2.14
N GLN A 139 -2.60 -22.59 2.72
CA GLN A 139 -2.40 -22.66 4.18
C GLN A 139 -2.32 -21.29 4.85
N SER A 140 -2.05 -20.22 4.08
CA SER A 140 -1.93 -18.86 4.59
C SER A 140 -2.62 -17.89 3.65
N ASN A 141 -3.77 -17.38 4.06
CA ASN A 141 -4.57 -16.46 3.26
C ASN A 141 -4.13 -15.00 3.37
N SER A 142 -3.12 -14.70 4.19
CA SER A 142 -2.72 -13.32 4.46
C SER A 142 -1.21 -13.22 4.63
N LEU A 143 -0.62 -12.24 3.95
CA LEU A 143 0.76 -11.83 4.15
C LEU A 143 0.84 -10.77 5.24
N ASN A 144 1.97 -10.75 5.98
CA ASN A 144 2.32 -9.57 6.76
C ASN A 144 2.34 -8.33 5.85
N LEU A 145 1.93 -7.17 6.37
CA LEU A 145 1.80 -5.95 5.59
C LEU A 145 3.11 -5.58 4.85
N SER A 146 4.25 -5.61 5.53
CA SER A 146 5.54 -5.29 4.91
C SER A 146 5.97 -6.30 3.85
N HIS A 147 5.61 -7.58 4.01
CA HIS A 147 5.85 -8.61 3.00
C HIS A 147 5.01 -8.36 1.74
N ALA A 148 3.74 -8.04 1.90
CA ALA A 148 2.87 -7.68 0.77
C ALA A 148 3.41 -6.46 0.02
N VAL A 149 3.84 -5.42 0.73
CA VAL A 149 4.49 -4.25 0.14
C VAL A 149 5.77 -4.63 -0.60
N SER A 150 6.62 -5.46 0.00
CA SER A 150 7.87 -5.91 -0.63
C SER A 150 7.62 -6.63 -1.95
N VAL A 151 6.63 -7.52 -2.01
CA VAL A 151 6.26 -8.25 -3.24
C VAL A 151 5.84 -7.29 -4.35
N LEU A 152 5.10 -6.23 -4.02
CA LEU A 152 4.63 -5.26 -5.02
C LEU A 152 5.66 -4.19 -5.37
N CYS A 153 6.65 -3.95 -4.52
CA CYS A 153 7.76 -3.05 -4.82
C CYS A 153 8.81 -3.70 -5.72
N TYR A 154 8.93 -5.01 -5.70
CA TYR A 154 9.87 -5.79 -6.53
C TYR A 154 9.41 -5.85 -7.97
#